data_296a6ee292c4ca4c1e3ce83691dd4d92
#
_entry.id   296a6ee292c4ca4c1e3ce83691dd4d92
#
_cell.length_a   1.000
_cell.length_b   1.000
_cell.length_c   1.000
_cell.angle_alpha   90.00
_cell.angle_beta   90.00
_cell.angle_gamma   90.00
#
_symmetry.space_group_name_H-M   'P 1'
#
loop_
_entity.id
_entity.type
_entity.pdbx_description
1 polymer ?
#
loop_
_entity_poly.entity_id
_entity_poly.type
_entity_poly.pdbx_seq_one_letter_code
_entity_poly.pdbx_strand_id
1 'polypeptide(L)'
;LGELIKRLGDPFLREGLLAAMRLDPKFQAMGVTRRRSSFQAYLKSHPDPAVRAMHIHSLRQFERRENEAIEGVANHLAAYELSAQYSNTAYEPLSQDEDSEEIEVNLFPRVHANSSTYRFTPSGAMQRHDVVKQLYAPNHGTVRTSSWVIEYFADRQRGALQVESAFGWRLSESLELEDGTRDVTFELPRVLTPQDGLYSVGYRVIVNSAARCSPVVFWTPRSGAKRVDFKLIFTPEMKPARAWWFISRSRAEGLREPDETLGQHLEIFDCTEHIYIQKHFEPTGGLLTRKLHGIAWQWPDD
;
A
#
# COMPACT_ATOMS: atom_id res chain seq x y z
N LEU A 1 14.95 4.66 -9.71
CA LEU A 1 14.99 5.13 -8.32
C LEU A 1 16.43 5.25 -7.81
N GLY A 2 17.27 4.20 -7.93
CA GLY A 2 18.68 4.23 -7.52
C GLY A 2 19.47 5.39 -8.13
N GLU A 3 19.27 5.67 -9.41
CA GLU A 3 19.93 6.79 -10.11
C GLU A 3 19.44 8.17 -9.61
N LEU A 4 18.16 8.29 -9.24
CA LEU A 4 17.63 9.51 -8.64
C LEU A 4 18.20 9.75 -7.24
N ILE A 5 18.32 8.68 -6.44
CA ILE A 5 18.94 8.75 -5.12
C ILE A 5 20.42 9.17 -5.23
N LYS A 6 21.15 8.65 -6.21
CA LYS A 6 22.55 9.02 -6.46
C LYS A 6 22.76 10.51 -6.82
N ARG A 7 21.71 11.17 -7.32
CA ARG A 7 21.72 12.62 -7.66
C ARG A 7 21.45 13.53 -6.47
N LEU A 8 21.09 12.97 -5.30
CA LEU A 8 20.92 13.79 -4.10
C LEU A 8 22.27 14.39 -3.71
N GLY A 9 22.27 15.72 -3.51
CA GLY A 9 23.48 16.46 -3.18
C GLY A 9 24.03 16.16 -1.78
N ASP A 10 23.17 15.74 -0.84
CA ASP A 10 23.56 15.35 0.52
C ASP A 10 23.99 13.86 0.54
N PRO A 11 25.30 13.58 0.79
CA PRO A 11 25.78 12.21 0.82
C PRO A 11 25.13 11.34 1.89
N PHE A 12 24.74 11.91 3.03
CA PHE A 12 24.05 11.18 4.09
C PHE A 12 22.65 10.71 3.62
N LEU A 13 21.90 11.61 3.00
CA LEU A 13 20.57 11.29 2.49
C LEU A 13 20.67 10.22 1.38
N ARG A 14 21.66 10.32 0.51
CA ARG A 14 21.91 9.37 -0.56
C ARG A 14 22.22 7.97 -0.01
N GLU A 15 23.24 7.83 0.81
CA GLU A 15 23.67 6.53 1.36
C GLU A 15 22.62 5.95 2.31
N GLY A 16 21.98 6.81 3.14
CA GLY A 16 20.91 6.41 4.05
C GLY A 16 19.68 5.88 3.32
N LEU A 17 19.29 6.51 2.21
CA LEU A 17 18.18 6.05 1.39
C LEU A 17 18.49 4.75 0.64
N LEU A 18 19.70 4.59 0.10
CA LEU A 18 20.10 3.34 -0.53
C LEU A 18 20.02 2.17 0.46
N ALA A 19 20.44 2.40 1.71
CA ALA A 19 20.32 1.43 2.78
C ALA A 19 18.85 1.17 3.19
N ALA A 20 18.07 2.23 3.43
CA ALA A 20 16.68 2.15 3.86
C ALA A 20 15.79 1.44 2.83
N MET A 21 16.02 1.69 1.55
CA MET A 21 15.25 1.13 0.44
C MET A 21 15.77 -0.24 -0.06
N ARG A 22 16.72 -0.84 0.64
CA ARG A 22 17.37 -2.12 0.25
C ARG A 22 18.06 -2.09 -1.12
N LEU A 23 18.45 -0.93 -1.59
CA LEU A 23 19.16 -0.79 -2.87
C LEU A 23 20.67 -0.98 -2.73
N ASP A 24 21.21 -0.90 -1.50
CA ASP A 24 22.59 -1.31 -1.21
C ASP A 24 22.62 -2.79 -0.84
N PRO A 25 23.38 -3.64 -1.57
CA PRO A 25 23.51 -5.08 -1.32
C PRO A 25 23.88 -5.44 0.12
N LYS A 26 24.61 -4.58 0.82
CA LYS A 26 25.03 -4.78 2.22
C LYS A 26 23.88 -4.84 3.20
N PHE A 27 22.73 -4.26 2.85
CA PHE A 27 21.57 -4.09 3.75
C PHE A 27 20.30 -4.79 3.26
N GLN A 28 20.36 -5.55 2.17
CA GLN A 28 19.18 -6.15 1.52
C GLN A 28 18.41 -7.15 2.41
N ALA A 29 19.13 -7.95 3.19
CA ALA A 29 18.54 -9.04 3.97
C ALA A 29 18.07 -8.65 5.38
N MET A 30 18.08 -7.37 5.74
CA MET A 30 17.85 -6.92 7.13
C MET A 30 16.47 -6.27 7.30
N GLY A 31 15.79 -6.53 8.42
CA GLY A 31 14.63 -5.76 8.86
C GLY A 31 14.98 -4.28 9.15
N VAL A 32 13.99 -3.37 9.16
CA VAL A 32 14.20 -1.90 9.25
C VAL A 32 15.10 -1.50 10.42
N THR A 33 14.81 -1.98 11.62
CA THR A 33 15.59 -1.64 12.83
C THR A 33 17.04 -2.09 12.71
N ARG A 34 17.27 -3.30 12.22
CA ARG A 34 18.60 -3.85 12.04
C ARG A 34 19.38 -3.13 10.94
N ARG A 35 18.73 -2.74 9.86
CA ARG A 35 19.35 -1.91 8.81
C ARG A 35 19.81 -0.56 9.35
N ARG A 36 18.97 0.13 10.11
CA ARG A 36 19.31 1.41 10.74
C ARG A 36 20.52 1.29 11.66
N SER A 37 20.54 0.27 12.52
CA SER A 37 21.67 0.01 13.40
C SER A 37 22.94 -0.35 12.65
N SER A 38 22.85 -1.18 11.60
CA SER A 38 23.98 -1.56 10.77
C SER A 38 24.53 -0.40 9.94
N PHE A 39 23.66 0.47 9.44
CA PHE A 39 24.07 1.67 8.74
C PHE A 39 24.75 2.67 9.66
N GLN A 40 24.26 2.84 10.89
CA GLN A 40 24.93 3.66 11.92
C GLN A 40 26.31 3.12 12.27
N ALA A 41 26.46 1.79 12.42
CA ALA A 41 27.76 1.16 12.66
C ALA A 41 28.71 1.35 11.47
N TYR A 42 28.20 1.24 10.24
CA TYR A 42 28.95 1.52 9.02
C TYR A 42 29.47 2.95 8.98
N LEU A 43 28.63 3.96 9.24
CA LEU A 43 29.05 5.37 9.29
C LEU A 43 30.14 5.58 10.33
N LYS A 44 29.97 5.01 11.53
CA LYS A 44 30.94 5.16 12.64
C LYS A 44 32.30 4.58 12.31
N SER A 45 32.37 3.48 11.57
CA SER A 45 33.61 2.77 11.24
C SER A 45 34.17 3.10 9.85
N HIS A 46 33.53 4.00 9.10
CA HIS A 46 33.94 4.30 7.72
C HIS A 46 35.36 4.92 7.68
N PRO A 47 36.22 4.49 6.71
CA PRO A 47 37.59 5.03 6.60
C PRO A 47 37.61 6.52 6.27
N ASP A 48 36.67 7.02 5.49
CA ASP A 48 36.56 8.43 5.14
C ASP A 48 36.05 9.27 6.32
N PRO A 49 36.81 10.28 6.78
CA PRO A 49 36.40 11.19 7.85
C PRO A 49 35.10 11.96 7.56
N ALA A 50 34.85 12.32 6.30
CA ALA A 50 33.64 13.03 5.88
C ALA A 50 32.40 12.15 6.06
N VAL A 51 32.50 10.87 5.75
CA VAL A 51 31.42 9.90 5.96
C VAL A 51 31.24 9.60 7.45
N ARG A 52 32.32 9.49 8.22
CA ARG A 52 32.23 9.33 9.70
C ARG A 52 31.54 10.53 10.37
N ALA A 53 31.76 11.74 9.88
CA ALA A 53 31.10 12.95 10.40
C ALA A 53 29.57 12.92 10.22
N MET A 54 29.05 12.07 9.34
CA MET A 54 27.62 11.90 9.14
C MET A 54 26.94 11.04 10.21
N HIS A 55 27.72 10.39 11.09
CA HIS A 55 27.16 9.56 12.17
C HIS A 55 26.28 10.39 13.11
N ILE A 56 25.07 9.92 13.33
CA ILE A 56 24.06 10.55 14.17
C ILE A 56 23.92 9.75 15.47
N HIS A 57 24.22 10.37 16.62
CA HIS A 57 24.17 9.69 17.91
C HIS A 57 22.75 9.31 18.36
N SER A 58 21.72 10.00 17.87
CA SER A 58 20.34 9.80 18.26
C SER A 58 19.57 9.04 17.16
N LEU A 59 19.00 7.87 17.50
CA LEU A 59 18.14 7.12 16.61
C LEU A 59 16.95 7.96 16.12
N ARG A 60 16.38 8.80 16.99
CA ARG A 60 15.26 9.69 16.64
C ARG A 60 15.64 10.76 15.61
N GLN A 61 16.84 11.30 15.71
CA GLN A 61 17.35 12.24 14.70
C GLN A 61 17.63 11.53 13.38
N PHE A 62 18.12 10.30 13.45
CA PHE A 62 18.31 9.45 12.27
C PHE A 62 17.00 9.19 11.54
N GLU A 63 15.96 8.76 12.26
CA GLU A 63 14.62 8.55 11.71
C GLU A 63 14.01 9.81 11.09
N ARG A 64 14.20 10.96 11.73
CA ARG A 64 13.75 12.23 11.16
C ARG A 64 14.43 12.51 9.83
N ARG A 65 15.74 12.38 9.74
CA ARG A 65 16.50 12.59 8.49
C ARG A 65 16.16 11.56 7.41
N GLU A 66 15.97 10.30 7.79
CA GLU A 66 15.51 9.27 6.87
C GLU A 66 14.14 9.64 6.25
N ASN A 67 13.20 10.11 7.06
CA ASN A 67 11.88 10.57 6.60
C ASN A 67 11.98 11.83 5.71
N GLU A 68 12.79 12.80 6.08
CA GLU A 68 13.07 14.00 5.27
C GLU A 68 13.65 13.61 3.89
N ALA A 69 14.53 12.61 3.85
CA ALA A 69 15.12 12.11 2.61
C ALA A 69 14.09 11.37 1.74
N ILE A 70 13.23 10.55 2.34
CA ILE A 70 12.13 9.86 1.65
C ILE A 70 11.14 10.87 1.07
N GLU A 71 10.78 11.91 1.82
CA GLU A 71 9.95 13.01 1.32
C GLU A 71 10.62 13.78 0.18
N GLY A 72 11.92 14.06 0.28
CA GLY A 72 12.68 14.71 -0.78
C GLY A 72 12.63 13.92 -2.09
N VAL A 73 12.86 12.60 -2.03
CA VAL A 73 12.76 11.73 -3.22
C VAL A 73 11.33 11.64 -3.75
N ALA A 74 10.35 11.54 -2.86
CA ALA A 74 8.95 11.51 -3.26
C ALA A 74 8.54 12.80 -3.99
N ASN A 75 9.01 13.96 -3.51
CA ASN A 75 8.76 15.25 -4.16
C ASN A 75 9.48 15.38 -5.51
N HIS A 76 10.71 14.88 -5.63
CA HIS A 76 11.42 14.82 -6.90
C HIS A 76 10.75 13.89 -7.92
N LEU A 77 10.25 12.73 -7.46
CA LEU A 77 9.49 11.82 -8.32
C LEU A 77 8.17 12.46 -8.77
N ALA A 78 7.46 13.13 -7.88
CA ALA A 78 6.22 13.86 -8.20
C ALA A 78 6.49 15.00 -9.19
N ALA A 79 7.57 15.76 -9.00
CA ALA A 79 7.97 16.81 -9.93
C ALA A 79 8.39 16.25 -11.29
N TYR A 80 9.06 15.10 -11.33
CA TYR A 80 9.41 14.41 -12.57
C TYR A 80 8.17 13.88 -13.29
N GLU A 81 7.21 13.29 -12.57
CA GLU A 81 5.92 12.88 -13.15
C GLU A 81 5.14 14.07 -13.71
N LEU A 82 5.12 15.20 -12.99
CA LEU A 82 4.49 16.44 -13.47
C LEU A 82 5.19 16.99 -14.71
N SER A 83 6.52 17.07 -14.72
CA SER A 83 7.26 17.56 -15.89
C SER A 83 7.08 16.65 -17.11
N ALA A 84 7.01 15.33 -16.92
CA ALA A 84 6.70 14.37 -17.98
C ALA A 84 5.26 14.53 -18.51
N GLN A 85 4.30 14.90 -17.65
CA GLN A 85 2.93 15.21 -18.10
C GLN A 85 2.84 16.50 -18.91
N TYR A 86 3.64 17.53 -18.59
CA TYR A 86 3.69 18.80 -19.34
C TYR A 86 4.54 18.73 -20.60
N SER A 87 5.51 17.82 -20.69
CA SER A 87 6.33 17.64 -21.89
C SER A 87 5.60 16.95 -23.04
N ASN A 88 4.46 16.33 -22.79
CA ASN A 88 3.67 15.60 -23.81
C ASN A 88 2.85 16.50 -24.74
N THR A 89 2.95 17.84 -24.66
CA THR A 89 2.32 18.77 -25.62
C THR A 89 3.19 19.12 -26.81
N ALA A 90 4.43 18.63 -26.89
CA ALA A 90 5.34 18.87 -28.02
C ALA A 90 6.26 17.68 -28.26
N TYR A 91 5.73 16.52 -28.68
CA TYR A 91 6.56 15.42 -29.14
C TYR A 91 6.62 15.41 -30.66
N GLU A 92 7.72 15.92 -31.23
CA GLU A 92 8.16 15.51 -32.55
C GLU A 92 8.77 14.12 -32.44
N PRO A 93 8.40 13.17 -33.30
CA PRO A 93 8.97 11.83 -33.25
C PRO A 93 10.46 11.89 -33.58
N LEU A 94 11.31 11.58 -32.62
CA LEU A 94 12.71 11.28 -32.87
C LEU A 94 12.79 10.05 -33.78
N SER A 95 13.56 10.18 -34.85
CA SER A 95 13.85 9.14 -35.83
C SER A 95 14.18 7.81 -35.14
N GLN A 96 13.52 6.76 -35.62
CA GLN A 96 13.78 5.37 -35.25
C GLN A 96 15.21 5.01 -35.65
N ASP A 97 16.11 4.97 -34.67
CA ASP A 97 17.31 4.16 -34.77
C ASP A 97 16.96 2.74 -34.28
N GLU A 98 17.00 1.81 -35.22
CA GLU A 98 16.48 0.43 -35.12
C GLU A 98 17.33 -0.52 -34.26
N ASP A 99 18.15 -0.08 -33.30
CA ASP A 99 19.03 -0.96 -32.48
C ASP A 99 19.02 -0.63 -30.98
N SER A 100 17.99 0.00 -30.43
CA SER A 100 17.83 0.04 -28.97
C SER A 100 17.03 -1.18 -28.52
N GLU A 101 17.70 -2.14 -27.89
CA GLU A 101 17.02 -3.11 -27.00
C GLU A 101 16.08 -2.33 -26.10
N GLU A 102 14.77 -2.41 -26.33
CA GLU A 102 13.77 -1.85 -25.45
C GLU A 102 13.96 -2.45 -24.05
N ILE A 103 14.58 -1.69 -23.17
CA ILE A 103 14.60 -2.05 -21.74
C ILE A 103 13.16 -1.99 -21.27
N GLU A 104 12.53 -3.16 -21.22
CA GLU A 104 11.17 -3.34 -20.73
C GLU A 104 11.12 -2.90 -19.27
N VAL A 105 10.74 -1.64 -19.03
CA VAL A 105 10.60 -1.09 -17.68
C VAL A 105 9.33 -1.67 -17.08
N ASN A 106 9.48 -2.73 -16.29
CA ASN A 106 8.37 -3.33 -15.56
C ASN A 106 7.97 -2.40 -14.40
N LEU A 107 6.87 -1.69 -14.55
CA LEU A 107 6.33 -0.74 -13.58
C LEU A 107 5.22 -1.39 -12.74
N PHE A 108 5.01 -0.82 -11.54
CA PHE A 108 3.84 -1.21 -10.74
C PHE A 108 2.56 -0.68 -11.36
N PRO A 109 1.48 -1.49 -11.42
CA PRO A 109 0.19 -1.04 -11.90
C PRO A 109 -0.35 0.06 -10.99
N ARG A 110 -1.06 1.01 -11.59
CA ARG A 110 -1.89 1.96 -10.86
C ARG A 110 -3.26 1.36 -10.61
N VAL A 111 -3.81 1.63 -9.43
CA VAL A 111 -5.16 1.19 -9.06
C VAL A 111 -6.13 2.33 -9.35
N HIS A 112 -7.07 2.12 -10.26
CA HIS A 112 -8.16 3.04 -10.56
C HIS A 112 -9.29 2.90 -9.55
N ALA A 113 -9.69 1.66 -9.27
CA ALA A 113 -10.74 1.35 -8.30
C ALA A 113 -10.36 0.12 -7.47
N ASN A 114 -10.81 0.11 -6.20
CA ASN A 114 -10.66 -1.01 -5.29
C ASN A 114 -12.00 -1.32 -4.65
N SER A 115 -12.46 -2.57 -4.73
CA SER A 115 -13.66 -3.06 -4.06
C SER A 115 -13.26 -4.16 -3.10
N SER A 116 -13.63 -4.01 -1.83
CA SER A 116 -13.25 -4.89 -0.72
C SER A 116 -14.47 -5.39 0.01
N THR A 117 -14.64 -6.72 0.07
CA THR A 117 -15.70 -7.38 0.83
C THR A 117 -15.10 -8.19 1.96
N TYR A 118 -15.43 -7.84 3.20
CA TYR A 118 -14.96 -8.50 4.41
C TYR A 118 -16.10 -9.34 5.00
N ARG A 119 -15.78 -10.56 5.43
CA ARG A 119 -16.72 -11.47 6.12
C ARG A 119 -16.19 -11.81 7.50
N PHE A 120 -17.08 -11.76 8.48
CA PHE A 120 -16.76 -11.99 9.88
C PHE A 120 -17.50 -13.22 10.42
N THR A 121 -16.88 -13.90 11.37
CA THR A 121 -17.46 -15.04 12.10
C THR A 121 -18.40 -14.58 13.19
N PRO A 122 -19.18 -15.49 13.81
CA PRO A 122 -19.98 -15.19 15.02
C PRO A 122 -19.16 -14.69 16.22
N SER A 123 -17.85 -14.94 16.25
CA SER A 123 -16.94 -14.42 17.29
C SER A 123 -16.37 -13.03 16.97
N GLY A 124 -16.69 -12.46 15.82
CA GLY A 124 -16.11 -11.18 15.34
C GLY A 124 -14.71 -11.31 14.74
N ALA A 125 -14.21 -12.53 14.53
CA ALA A 125 -12.97 -12.73 13.78
C ALA A 125 -13.20 -12.49 12.29
N MET A 126 -12.22 -11.91 11.61
CA MET A 126 -12.26 -11.82 10.16
C MET A 126 -12.01 -13.22 9.58
N GLN A 127 -12.92 -13.70 8.76
CA GLN A 127 -12.83 -15.00 8.11
C GLN A 127 -12.27 -14.89 6.69
N ARG A 128 -12.68 -13.85 5.97
CA ARG A 128 -12.38 -13.72 4.54
C ARG A 128 -12.43 -12.26 4.08
N HIS A 129 -11.51 -11.91 3.21
CA HIS A 129 -11.48 -10.65 2.50
C HIS A 129 -11.36 -10.90 1.00
N ASP A 130 -12.40 -10.58 0.25
CA ASP A 130 -12.41 -10.62 -1.22
C ASP A 130 -12.09 -9.22 -1.75
N VAL A 131 -11.12 -9.15 -2.66
CA VAL A 131 -10.66 -7.90 -3.26
C VAL A 131 -10.79 -7.96 -4.77
N VAL A 132 -11.39 -6.92 -5.34
CA VAL A 132 -11.43 -6.67 -6.78
C VAL A 132 -10.78 -5.33 -7.05
N LYS A 133 -9.81 -5.29 -7.95
CA LYS A 133 -9.13 -4.06 -8.37
C LYS A 133 -9.29 -3.84 -9.86
N GLN A 134 -9.46 -2.58 -10.24
CA GLN A 134 -9.28 -2.13 -11.61
C GLN A 134 -7.90 -1.49 -11.70
N LEU A 135 -7.05 -2.07 -12.53
CA LEU A 135 -5.67 -1.67 -12.72
C LEU A 135 -5.50 -1.01 -14.09
N TYR A 136 -4.47 -0.18 -14.22
CA TYR A 136 -4.01 0.32 -15.51
C TYR A 136 -2.49 0.49 -15.49
N ALA A 137 -1.87 0.38 -16.66
CA ALA A 137 -0.46 0.68 -16.80
C ALA A 137 -0.23 2.20 -16.78
N PRO A 138 0.84 2.70 -16.14
CA PRO A 138 1.24 4.10 -16.27
C PRO A 138 1.51 4.47 -17.73
N ASN A 139 1.43 5.78 -18.05
CA ASN A 139 1.57 6.29 -19.43
C ASN A 139 2.90 5.89 -20.12
N HIS A 140 3.92 5.56 -19.34
CA HIS A 140 5.24 5.15 -19.83
C HIS A 140 5.63 3.85 -19.15
N GLY A 141 5.53 2.75 -19.87
CA GLY A 141 5.98 1.44 -19.43
C GLY A 141 4.89 0.39 -19.40
N THR A 142 5.31 -0.81 -19.09
CA THR A 142 4.49 -2.01 -19.07
C THR A 142 4.34 -2.54 -17.66
N VAL A 143 3.30 -3.35 -17.43
CA VAL A 143 3.08 -4.03 -16.16
C VAL A 143 2.90 -5.52 -16.41
N ARG A 144 3.75 -6.33 -15.81
CA ARG A 144 3.65 -7.80 -15.84
C ARG A 144 3.30 -8.37 -14.48
N THR A 145 3.86 -7.80 -13.43
CA THR A 145 3.71 -8.27 -12.06
C THR A 145 3.27 -7.15 -11.13
N SER A 146 2.69 -7.52 -10.00
CA SER A 146 2.34 -6.59 -8.94
C SER A 146 2.53 -7.26 -7.58
N SER A 147 3.27 -6.60 -6.69
CA SER A 147 3.57 -7.13 -5.36
C SER A 147 3.11 -6.17 -4.28
N TRP A 148 2.64 -6.72 -3.17
CA TRP A 148 2.31 -5.96 -1.96
C TRP A 148 2.27 -6.85 -0.72
N VAL A 149 2.42 -6.22 0.42
CA VAL A 149 2.29 -6.88 1.71
C VAL A 149 0.84 -6.87 2.16
N ILE A 150 0.35 -8.03 2.57
CA ILE A 150 -0.97 -8.22 3.17
C ILE A 150 -0.78 -8.37 4.66
N GLU A 151 -1.43 -7.51 5.42
CA GLU A 151 -1.45 -7.55 6.88
C GLU A 151 -2.86 -7.31 7.42
N TYR A 152 -3.19 -7.98 8.53
CA TYR A 152 -4.40 -7.72 9.32
C TYR A 152 -3.99 -7.52 10.78
N PHE A 153 -4.36 -6.39 11.35
CA PHE A 153 -3.84 -5.92 12.65
C PHE A 153 -4.15 -6.82 13.85
N ALA A 154 -5.13 -7.73 13.73
CA ALA A 154 -5.48 -8.65 14.81
C ALA A 154 -4.72 -9.96 14.78
N ASP A 155 -4.14 -10.36 13.65
CA ASP A 155 -3.67 -11.73 13.45
C ASP A 155 -2.28 -11.77 12.84
N ARG A 156 -1.29 -11.47 13.67
CA ARG A 156 0.12 -11.67 13.34
C ARG A 156 0.62 -13.08 13.69
N GLN A 157 -0.29 -14.06 13.70
CA GLN A 157 0.08 -15.46 13.91
C GLN A 157 0.58 -16.07 12.60
N ARG A 158 1.69 -16.78 12.67
CA ARG A 158 2.18 -17.53 11.51
C ARG A 158 1.13 -18.52 11.03
N GLY A 159 0.98 -18.62 9.70
CA GLY A 159 0.00 -19.50 9.07
C GLY A 159 -1.44 -18.95 9.07
N ALA A 160 -1.69 -17.79 9.68
CA ALA A 160 -3.04 -17.24 9.76
C ALA A 160 -3.57 -16.78 8.39
N LEU A 161 -2.71 -16.35 7.48
CA LEU A 161 -3.11 -15.79 6.19
C LEU A 161 -2.86 -16.76 5.03
N GLN A 162 -3.92 -17.08 4.29
CA GLN A 162 -3.84 -17.76 3.00
C GLN A 162 -4.35 -16.83 1.91
N VAL A 163 -3.58 -16.70 0.82
CA VAL A 163 -3.93 -15.83 -0.30
C VAL A 163 -4.18 -16.67 -1.54
N GLU A 164 -5.28 -16.40 -2.22
CA GLU A 164 -5.70 -17.09 -3.42
C GLU A 164 -5.98 -16.09 -4.54
N SER A 165 -5.57 -16.39 -5.76
CA SER A 165 -6.02 -15.67 -6.94
C SER A 165 -7.47 -16.03 -7.24
N ALA A 166 -8.31 -15.03 -7.53
CA ALA A 166 -9.69 -15.26 -7.92
C ALA A 166 -9.87 -15.16 -9.44
N PHE A 167 -9.36 -14.12 -10.08
CA PHE A 167 -9.40 -13.94 -11.52
C PHE A 167 -8.44 -12.84 -12.00
N GLY A 168 -8.15 -12.83 -13.31
CA GLY A 168 -7.43 -11.75 -14.00
C GLY A 168 -5.92 -11.78 -13.85
N TRP A 169 -5.37 -12.52 -12.91
CA TRP A 169 -3.96 -12.78 -12.67
C TRP A 169 -3.74 -14.12 -11.98
N ARG A 170 -2.49 -14.52 -11.78
CA ARG A 170 -2.14 -15.68 -10.97
C ARG A 170 -1.24 -15.25 -9.81
N LEU A 171 -1.37 -15.91 -8.69
CA LEU A 171 -0.42 -15.80 -7.59
C LEU A 171 0.88 -16.49 -8.01
N SER A 172 1.95 -15.74 -8.19
CA SER A 172 3.26 -16.27 -8.59
C SER A 172 4.16 -16.55 -7.38
N GLU A 173 4.02 -15.73 -6.33
CA GLU A 173 4.81 -15.88 -5.11
C GLU A 173 3.97 -15.48 -3.89
N SER A 174 4.17 -16.19 -2.78
CA SER A 174 3.55 -15.88 -1.50
C SER A 174 4.51 -16.26 -0.38
N LEU A 175 5.12 -15.26 0.23
CA LEU A 175 6.10 -15.42 1.31
C LEU A 175 5.50 -14.93 2.63
N GLU A 176 5.54 -15.77 3.65
CA GLU A 176 5.20 -15.37 5.01
C GLU A 176 6.40 -14.69 5.66
N LEU A 177 6.18 -13.49 6.21
CA LEU A 177 7.19 -12.71 6.90
C LEU A 177 7.24 -13.09 8.40
N GLU A 178 8.33 -12.69 9.08
CA GLU A 178 8.55 -13.02 10.49
C GLU A 178 7.45 -12.51 11.44
N ASP A 179 6.78 -11.43 11.05
CA ASP A 179 5.70 -10.79 11.81
C ASP A 179 4.29 -11.35 11.48
N GLY A 180 4.21 -12.43 10.71
CA GLY A 180 2.95 -13.05 10.29
C GLY A 180 2.25 -12.34 9.13
N THR A 181 2.81 -11.25 8.60
CA THR A 181 2.34 -10.63 7.37
C THR A 181 2.73 -11.49 6.16
N ARG A 182 2.10 -11.26 5.03
CA ARG A 182 2.36 -12.03 3.81
C ARG A 182 2.73 -11.10 2.65
N ASP A 183 3.93 -11.28 2.14
CA ASP A 183 4.36 -10.64 0.89
C ASP A 183 3.88 -11.49 -0.29
N VAL A 184 3.15 -10.89 -1.22
CA VAL A 184 2.56 -11.60 -2.35
C VAL A 184 2.88 -10.92 -3.66
N THR A 185 3.17 -11.74 -4.66
CA THR A 185 3.38 -11.29 -6.04
C THR A 185 2.36 -11.96 -6.95
N PHE A 186 1.63 -11.15 -7.69
CA PHE A 186 0.72 -11.61 -8.72
C PHE A 186 1.28 -11.30 -10.10
N GLU A 187 1.07 -12.22 -11.03
CA GLU A 187 1.47 -12.09 -12.42
C GLU A 187 0.24 -12.03 -13.32
N LEU A 188 0.23 -11.04 -14.21
CA LEU A 188 -0.80 -10.90 -15.23
C LEU A 188 -0.60 -11.95 -16.34
N PRO A 189 -1.67 -12.47 -16.96
CA PRO A 189 -1.56 -13.44 -18.04
C PRO A 189 -0.87 -12.88 -19.28
N ARG A 190 -0.90 -11.56 -19.44
CA ARG A 190 -0.18 -10.81 -20.47
C ARG A 190 0.36 -9.50 -19.92
N VAL A 191 1.30 -8.93 -20.61
CA VAL A 191 1.81 -7.58 -20.32
C VAL A 191 0.66 -6.58 -20.50
N LEU A 192 0.47 -5.70 -19.52
CA LEU A 192 -0.48 -4.61 -19.56
C LEU A 192 0.22 -3.33 -20.02
N THR A 193 -0.31 -2.71 -21.05
CA THR A 193 0.18 -1.46 -21.63
C THR A 193 -0.80 -0.32 -21.39
N PRO A 194 -0.43 0.96 -21.57
CA PRO A 194 -1.35 2.08 -21.43
C PRO A 194 -2.57 2.02 -22.37
N GLN A 195 -2.43 1.36 -23.53
CA GLN A 195 -3.49 1.20 -24.52
C GLN A 195 -4.56 0.19 -24.11
N ASP A 196 -4.26 -0.70 -23.17
CA ASP A 196 -5.20 -1.70 -22.68
C ASP A 196 -6.31 -1.10 -21.81
N GLY A 197 -6.16 0.13 -21.32
CA GLY A 197 -7.12 0.79 -20.47
C GLY A 197 -7.22 0.14 -19.09
N LEU A 198 -8.45 -0.02 -18.58
CA LEU A 198 -8.69 -0.63 -17.26
C LEU A 198 -8.75 -2.16 -17.37
N TYR A 199 -8.00 -2.83 -16.50
CA TYR A 199 -7.96 -4.28 -16.40
C TYR A 199 -8.39 -4.74 -15.00
N SER A 200 -9.38 -5.64 -14.94
CA SER A 200 -9.93 -6.10 -13.67
C SER A 200 -9.25 -7.37 -13.18
N VAL A 201 -8.87 -7.36 -11.90
CA VAL A 201 -8.24 -8.48 -11.22
C VAL A 201 -8.89 -8.72 -9.86
N GLY A 202 -8.82 -9.95 -9.39
CA GLY A 202 -9.35 -10.29 -8.07
C GLY A 202 -8.48 -11.29 -7.32
N TYR A 203 -8.46 -11.14 -6.00
CA TYR A 203 -7.86 -12.10 -5.08
C TYR A 203 -8.68 -12.22 -3.81
N ARG A 204 -8.43 -13.28 -3.07
CA ARG A 204 -9.05 -13.58 -1.79
C ARG A 204 -7.98 -13.79 -0.75
N VAL A 205 -8.23 -13.28 0.44
CA VAL A 205 -7.47 -13.62 1.64
C VAL A 205 -8.40 -14.37 2.59
N ILE A 206 -7.97 -15.56 3.00
CA ILE A 206 -8.60 -16.36 4.04
C ILE A 206 -7.79 -16.13 5.31
N VAL A 207 -8.49 -15.81 6.39
CA VAL A 207 -7.88 -15.55 7.69
C VAL A 207 -8.26 -16.68 8.64
N ASN A 208 -7.29 -17.52 8.96
CA ASN A 208 -7.44 -18.67 9.87
C ASN A 208 -7.13 -18.24 11.31
N SER A 209 -7.97 -17.37 11.87
CA SER A 209 -7.86 -16.92 13.26
C SER A 209 -9.22 -16.88 13.91
N ALA A 210 -9.26 -17.21 15.21
CA ALA A 210 -10.45 -17.10 16.03
C ALA A 210 -10.51 -15.77 16.81
N ALA A 211 -9.46 -14.96 16.77
CA ALA A 211 -9.40 -13.71 17.50
C ALA A 211 -10.33 -12.68 16.89
N ARG A 212 -11.11 -11.99 17.73
CA ARG A 212 -11.94 -10.85 17.33
C ARG A 212 -11.04 -9.82 16.66
N CYS A 213 -11.39 -9.42 15.46
CA CYS A 213 -10.60 -8.43 14.75
C CYS A 213 -10.82 -7.01 15.30
N SER A 214 -9.88 -6.13 15.04
CA SER A 214 -10.06 -4.71 15.32
C SER A 214 -11.23 -4.16 14.52
N PRO A 215 -12.11 -3.32 15.15
CA PRO A 215 -13.33 -2.83 14.53
C PRO A 215 -13.07 -1.74 13.49
N VAL A 216 -12.18 -2.00 12.55
CA VAL A 216 -11.84 -1.07 11.48
C VAL A 216 -11.29 -1.78 10.26
N VAL A 217 -11.72 -1.33 9.09
CA VAL A 217 -11.13 -1.67 7.80
C VAL A 217 -10.84 -0.38 7.03
N PHE A 218 -9.76 -0.38 6.27
CA PHE A 218 -9.41 0.79 5.48
C PHE A 218 -8.53 0.44 4.29
N TRP A 219 -8.46 1.36 3.37
CA TRP A 219 -7.52 1.36 2.27
C TRP A 219 -6.86 2.73 2.13
N THR A 220 -5.54 2.72 1.82
CA THR A 220 -4.78 3.94 1.56
C THR A 220 -4.55 4.04 0.05
N PRO A 221 -5.28 4.92 -0.66
CA PRO A 221 -5.14 5.06 -2.09
C PRO A 221 -3.77 5.66 -2.46
N ARG A 222 -3.20 5.14 -3.53
CA ARG A 222 -2.07 5.76 -4.23
C ARG A 222 -2.59 6.75 -5.28
N SER A 223 -1.69 7.53 -5.85
CA SER A 223 -2.01 8.48 -6.92
C SER A 223 -2.81 7.82 -8.06
N GLY A 224 -3.84 8.50 -8.52
CA GLY A 224 -4.69 8.06 -9.63
C GLY A 224 -5.91 7.22 -9.24
N ALA A 225 -6.05 6.83 -7.98
CA ALA A 225 -7.24 6.12 -7.53
C ALA A 225 -8.47 7.02 -7.53
N LYS A 226 -9.56 6.51 -8.11
CA LYS A 226 -10.83 7.25 -8.26
C LYS A 226 -11.90 6.75 -7.31
N ARG A 227 -11.89 5.44 -7.00
CA ARG A 227 -12.97 4.80 -6.27
C ARG A 227 -12.47 3.75 -5.28
N VAL A 228 -13.13 3.70 -4.12
CA VAL A 228 -13.05 2.55 -3.22
C VAL A 228 -14.44 2.20 -2.68
N ASP A 229 -14.73 0.89 -2.69
CA ASP A 229 -15.95 0.31 -2.16
C ASP A 229 -15.60 -0.62 -0.99
N PHE A 230 -16.31 -0.47 0.11
CA PHE A 230 -16.25 -1.39 1.23
C PHE A 230 -17.61 -2.04 1.45
N LYS A 231 -17.60 -3.35 1.64
CA LYS A 231 -18.73 -4.12 2.12
C LYS A 231 -18.30 -5.00 3.28
N LEU A 232 -18.93 -4.83 4.43
CA LEU A 232 -18.72 -5.64 5.62
C LEU A 232 -19.91 -6.56 5.79
N ILE A 233 -19.69 -7.85 6.02
CA ILE A 233 -20.73 -8.86 6.17
C ILE A 233 -20.51 -9.55 7.52
N PHE A 234 -21.43 -9.34 8.43
CA PHE A 234 -21.42 -9.92 9.78
C PHE A 234 -22.50 -11.00 9.89
N THR A 235 -22.35 -11.89 10.85
CA THR A 235 -23.42 -12.80 11.26
C THR A 235 -24.40 -12.07 12.19
N PRO A 236 -25.67 -12.51 12.30
CA PRO A 236 -26.64 -11.87 13.19
C PRO A 236 -26.20 -11.77 14.65
N GLU A 237 -25.44 -12.78 15.14
CA GLU A 237 -24.92 -12.85 16.52
C GLU A 237 -23.90 -11.76 16.83
N MET A 238 -23.26 -11.21 15.79
CA MET A 238 -22.20 -10.20 15.93
C MET A 238 -22.56 -8.90 15.20
N LYS A 239 -23.82 -8.49 15.32
CA LYS A 239 -24.31 -7.23 14.77
C LYS A 239 -23.60 -6.03 15.44
N PRO A 240 -22.91 -5.17 14.68
CA PRO A 240 -22.32 -3.95 15.24
C PRO A 240 -23.38 -3.07 15.90
N ALA A 241 -23.05 -2.45 17.02
CA ALA A 241 -23.92 -1.49 17.68
C ALA A 241 -24.03 -0.21 16.85
N ARG A 242 -22.92 0.25 16.31
CA ARG A 242 -22.81 1.45 15.46
C ARG A 242 -21.74 1.25 14.40
N ALA A 243 -21.82 2.01 13.31
CA ALA A 243 -20.81 2.04 12.29
C ALA A 243 -20.69 3.43 11.65
N TRP A 244 -19.49 3.80 11.23
CA TRP A 244 -19.23 5.08 10.58
C TRP A 244 -18.14 4.96 9.53
N TRP A 245 -18.15 5.81 8.54
CA TRP A 245 -17.08 5.96 7.59
C TRP A 245 -16.13 7.08 7.99
N PHE A 246 -14.89 7.00 7.53
CA PHE A 246 -13.89 8.01 7.79
C PHE A 246 -12.92 8.23 6.62
N ILE A 247 -12.35 9.43 6.58
CA ILE A 247 -11.15 9.77 5.82
C ILE A 247 -10.18 10.42 6.81
N SER A 248 -9.12 9.71 7.19
CA SER A 248 -8.24 10.14 8.28
C SER A 248 -6.75 10.01 7.92
N ARG A 249 -5.87 10.58 8.76
CA ARG A 249 -4.42 10.43 8.63
C ARG A 249 -3.90 9.19 9.36
N SER A 250 -4.63 8.69 10.32
CA SER A 250 -4.24 7.55 11.12
C SER A 250 -5.43 6.65 11.44
N ARG A 251 -5.14 5.38 11.78
CA ARG A 251 -6.15 4.44 12.26
C ARG A 251 -6.80 4.90 13.55
N ALA A 252 -6.02 5.44 14.49
CA ALA A 252 -6.55 5.94 15.78
C ALA A 252 -7.55 7.08 15.59
N GLU A 253 -7.34 7.96 14.61
CA GLU A 253 -8.30 9.00 14.24
C GLU A 253 -9.58 8.40 13.64
N GLY A 254 -9.45 7.40 12.75
CA GLY A 254 -10.60 6.72 12.13
C GLY A 254 -11.46 5.90 13.10
N LEU A 255 -10.86 5.42 14.20
CA LEU A 255 -11.58 4.68 15.25
C LEU A 255 -12.41 5.58 16.18
N ARG A 256 -12.19 6.90 16.14
CA ARG A 256 -13.03 7.82 16.96
C ARG A 256 -14.39 7.94 16.31
N GLU A 257 -15.42 7.67 17.11
CA GLU A 257 -16.79 7.89 16.67
C GLU A 257 -16.98 9.38 16.32
N PRO A 258 -17.50 9.70 15.13
CA PRO A 258 -17.77 11.07 14.74
C PRO A 258 -19.00 11.63 15.46
N ASP A 259 -19.07 12.95 15.55
CA ASP A 259 -20.29 13.63 15.98
C ASP A 259 -21.43 13.29 15.01
N GLU A 260 -22.65 13.07 15.55
CA GLU A 260 -23.83 12.71 14.78
C GLU A 260 -24.17 13.74 13.67
N THR A 261 -23.81 15.00 13.90
CA THR A 261 -24.05 16.09 12.94
C THR A 261 -23.20 16.02 11.68
N LEU A 262 -22.09 15.23 11.69
CA LEU A 262 -21.18 15.12 10.56
C LEU A 262 -21.69 14.21 9.43
N GLY A 263 -22.79 13.50 9.62
CA GLY A 263 -23.37 12.62 8.60
C GLY A 263 -22.45 11.45 8.19
N GLN A 264 -21.57 11.02 9.10
CA GLN A 264 -20.61 9.93 8.84
C GLN A 264 -21.12 8.57 9.33
N HIS A 265 -22.20 8.52 10.10
CA HIS A 265 -22.81 7.28 10.53
C HIS A 265 -23.40 6.50 9.34
N LEU A 266 -23.26 5.18 9.38
CA LEU A 266 -23.69 4.27 8.34
C LEU A 266 -24.91 3.48 8.78
N GLU A 267 -25.80 3.25 7.84
CA GLU A 267 -26.92 2.33 8.01
C GLU A 267 -26.41 0.89 8.10
N ILE A 268 -26.99 0.15 9.04
CA ILE A 268 -26.74 -1.27 9.26
C ILE A 268 -27.93 -2.04 8.71
N PHE A 269 -27.71 -2.72 7.59
CA PHE A 269 -28.74 -3.46 6.88
C PHE A 269 -28.87 -4.87 7.45
N ASP A 270 -30.05 -5.18 7.98
CA ASP A 270 -30.39 -6.46 8.60
C ASP A 270 -31.09 -7.37 7.58
N CYS A 271 -30.46 -8.48 7.25
CA CYS A 271 -30.99 -9.53 6.39
C CYS A 271 -31.16 -10.81 7.20
N THR A 272 -31.97 -11.75 6.74
CA THR A 272 -32.30 -12.96 7.48
C THR A 272 -31.09 -13.80 7.92
N GLU A 273 -30.06 -13.88 7.06
CA GLU A 273 -28.88 -14.72 7.31
C GLU A 273 -27.62 -13.93 7.66
N HIS A 274 -27.60 -12.62 7.41
CA HIS A 274 -26.42 -11.80 7.64
C HIS A 274 -26.78 -10.33 7.74
N ILE A 275 -25.87 -9.57 8.32
CA ILE A 275 -25.91 -8.13 8.47
C ILE A 275 -24.83 -7.53 7.62
N TYR A 276 -25.12 -6.46 6.90
CA TYR A 276 -24.09 -5.81 6.12
C TYR A 276 -24.07 -4.30 6.28
N ILE A 277 -22.89 -3.75 6.11
CA ILE A 277 -22.59 -2.32 6.07
C ILE A 277 -21.84 -2.07 4.78
N GLN A 278 -22.16 -0.97 4.09
CA GLN A 278 -21.45 -0.61 2.87
C GLN A 278 -21.14 0.87 2.81
N LYS A 279 -20.02 1.20 2.17
CA LYS A 279 -19.65 2.57 1.85
C LYS A 279 -18.93 2.64 0.52
N HIS A 280 -19.37 3.56 -0.28
CA HIS A 280 -18.79 3.93 -1.55
C HIS A 280 -18.13 5.30 -1.43
N PHE A 281 -16.86 5.41 -1.87
CA PHE A 281 -16.12 6.66 -1.96
C PHE A 281 -15.73 6.88 -3.42
N GLU A 282 -16.29 7.92 -4.04
CA GLU A 282 -15.98 8.33 -5.41
C GLU A 282 -16.10 9.86 -5.54
N PRO A 283 -15.20 10.61 -4.90
CA PRO A 283 -15.24 12.07 -4.98
C PRO A 283 -14.83 12.55 -6.37
N THR A 284 -15.40 13.64 -6.84
CA THR A 284 -15.19 14.22 -8.19
C THR A 284 -13.72 14.44 -8.53
N GLY A 285 -12.87 14.78 -7.56
CA GLY A 285 -11.42 14.97 -7.74
C GLY A 285 -10.59 13.69 -7.62
N GLY A 286 -11.21 12.53 -7.36
CA GLY A 286 -10.52 11.29 -7.00
C GLY A 286 -10.23 11.21 -5.49
N LEU A 287 -9.73 10.05 -5.06
CA LEU A 287 -9.47 9.78 -3.64
C LEU A 287 -8.26 10.54 -3.13
N LEU A 288 -8.33 11.00 -1.88
CA LEU A 288 -7.22 11.68 -1.23
C LEU A 288 -6.07 10.70 -0.97
N THR A 289 -4.95 10.90 -1.64
CA THR A 289 -3.74 10.10 -1.44
C THR A 289 -3.19 10.27 -0.03
N ARG A 290 -2.53 9.22 0.50
CA ARG A 290 -1.97 9.20 1.86
C ARG A 290 -2.99 9.41 2.99
N LYS A 291 -4.29 9.32 2.68
CA LYS A 291 -5.35 9.26 3.67
C LYS A 291 -5.94 7.86 3.73
N LEU A 292 -6.30 7.42 4.92
CA LEU A 292 -7.04 6.20 5.13
C LEU A 292 -8.50 6.47 4.80
N HIS A 293 -9.05 5.75 3.84
CA HIS A 293 -10.50 5.73 3.56
C HIS A 293 -11.02 4.42 4.15
N GLY A 294 -12.01 4.47 5.03
CA GLY A 294 -12.41 3.26 5.72
C GLY A 294 -13.77 3.32 6.39
N ILE A 295 -14.10 2.18 7.01
CA ILE A 295 -15.24 1.99 7.89
C ILE A 295 -14.71 1.54 9.25
N ALA A 296 -15.22 2.13 10.30
CA ALA A 296 -15.05 1.66 11.67
C ALA A 296 -16.44 1.36 12.27
N TRP A 297 -16.45 0.53 13.30
CA TRP A 297 -17.69 0.14 13.99
C TRP A 297 -17.43 -0.08 15.47
N GLN A 298 -18.48 -0.17 16.24
CA GLN A 298 -18.48 -0.58 17.63
C GLN A 298 -19.06 -1.98 17.73
N TRP A 299 -18.36 -2.89 18.41
CA TRP A 299 -18.91 -4.20 18.70
C TRP A 299 -20.06 -4.10 19.72
N PRO A 300 -21.01 -5.06 19.74
CA PRO A 300 -22.18 -4.97 20.62
C PRO A 300 -21.84 -4.98 22.11
N ASP A 301 -20.69 -5.49 22.49
CA ASP A 301 -20.25 -5.69 23.88
C ASP A 301 -19.22 -4.63 24.35
N ASP A 302 -18.90 -3.64 23.52
CA ASP A 302 -17.92 -2.59 23.82
C ASP A 302 -18.53 -1.36 24.48
#